data_e4a33612244b078c03804d50abfb46fe
#
_entry.id   e4a33612244b078c03804d50abfb46fe
#
_cell.length_a   1.000
_cell.length_b   1.000
_cell.length_c   1.000
_cell.angle_alpha   90.00
_cell.angle_beta   90.00
_cell.angle_gamma   90.00
#
_symmetry.space_group_name_H-M   'P 1'
#
loop_
_entity.id
_entity.type
_entity.pdbx_description
1 polymer ?
#
loop_
_entity_poly.entity_id
_entity_poly.type
_entity_poly.pdbx_seq_one_letter_code
_entity_poly.pdbx_strand_id
1 'polypeptide(L)'
;MGSVAFAGRGGQGLVFAATVLANTLFRKGLYVAQLQSYGAEVRGGSVLAYVVFSAKPIENPFLEGFTLFLALHEAGLKRWRKLAEGSSIVVADSELVHSPIAGAVKAPLSSKVVEIGAPGRENVAALGLVAALGIADRDSVLEELSRHRDFEKNRIAFEAGYRVGLELAPKVKSQLGASI
;
A
#
# COMPACT_ATOMS: atom_id res chain seq x y z
N MET A 1 -13.65 6.70 8.66
CA MET A 1 -12.91 7.00 7.40
C MET A 1 -11.54 6.33 7.50
N GLY A 2 -11.15 5.59 6.48
CA GLY A 2 -9.85 4.94 6.42
C GLY A 2 -9.05 5.46 5.22
N SER A 3 -7.73 5.25 5.22
CA SER A 3 -6.87 5.67 4.12
C SER A 3 -5.62 4.81 4.00
N VAL A 4 -5.21 4.52 2.76
CA VAL A 4 -4.01 3.75 2.44
C VAL A 4 -3.18 4.50 1.42
N ALA A 5 -1.90 4.71 1.71
CA ALA A 5 -0.95 5.33 0.81
C ALA A 5 0.14 4.34 0.37
N PHE A 6 0.46 4.37 -0.91
CA PHE A 6 1.58 3.67 -1.54
C PHE A 6 2.59 4.71 -2.00
N ALA A 7 3.74 4.76 -1.37
CA ALA A 7 4.81 5.70 -1.67
C ALA A 7 6.05 4.97 -2.19
N GLY A 8 6.58 5.41 -3.33
CA GLY A 8 7.72 4.74 -3.93
C GLY A 8 8.29 5.51 -5.11
N ARG A 9 8.71 4.79 -6.14
CA ARG A 9 9.37 5.30 -7.34
C ARG A 9 8.50 5.09 -8.58
N GLY A 10 8.60 5.99 -9.53
CA GLY A 10 7.97 5.87 -10.84
C GLY A 10 8.34 4.54 -11.52
N GLY A 11 7.36 3.88 -12.10
CA GLY A 11 7.49 2.54 -12.69
C GLY A 11 7.15 1.36 -11.77
N GLN A 12 7.01 1.55 -10.46
CA GLN A 12 6.62 0.48 -9.52
C GLN A 12 5.12 0.12 -9.56
N GLY A 13 4.30 0.77 -10.40
CA GLY A 13 2.87 0.46 -10.51
C GLY A 13 2.02 0.87 -9.30
N LEU A 14 2.42 1.91 -8.55
CA LEU A 14 1.72 2.33 -7.32
C LEU A 14 0.31 2.84 -7.60
N VAL A 15 0.13 3.56 -8.72
CA VAL A 15 -1.20 4.02 -9.17
C VAL A 15 -2.08 2.82 -9.50
N PHE A 16 -1.54 1.77 -10.11
CA PHE A 16 -2.26 0.52 -10.37
C PHE A 16 -2.74 -0.12 -9.06
N ALA A 17 -1.88 -0.24 -8.05
CA ALA A 17 -2.26 -0.79 -6.76
C ALA A 17 -3.38 0.05 -6.10
N ALA A 18 -3.25 1.37 -6.11
CA ALA A 18 -4.27 2.27 -5.59
C ALA A 18 -5.60 2.10 -6.36
N THR A 19 -5.57 1.95 -7.69
CA THR A 19 -6.77 1.74 -8.51
C THR A 19 -7.46 0.41 -8.18
N VAL A 20 -6.71 -0.68 -8.06
CA VAL A 20 -7.26 -1.98 -7.66
C VAL A 20 -7.92 -1.89 -6.28
N LEU A 21 -7.26 -1.26 -5.31
CA LEU A 21 -7.82 -1.07 -3.97
C LEU A 21 -9.09 -0.21 -4.00
N ALA A 22 -9.05 0.91 -4.73
CA ALA A 22 -10.19 1.83 -4.85
C ALA A 22 -11.41 1.14 -5.46
N ASN A 23 -11.23 0.41 -6.56
CA ASN A 23 -12.29 -0.34 -7.22
C ASN A 23 -12.88 -1.43 -6.30
N THR A 24 -11.99 -2.16 -5.60
CA THR A 24 -12.42 -3.19 -4.64
C THR A 24 -13.32 -2.60 -3.55
N LEU A 25 -12.90 -1.49 -2.93
CA LEU A 25 -13.65 -0.83 -1.85
C LEU A 25 -14.94 -0.20 -2.37
N PHE A 26 -14.91 0.41 -3.56
CA PHE A 26 -16.10 0.98 -4.20
C PHE A 26 -17.17 -0.09 -4.48
N ARG A 27 -16.78 -1.27 -4.99
CA ARG A 27 -17.69 -2.40 -5.22
C ARG A 27 -18.30 -2.96 -3.94
N LYS A 28 -17.67 -2.72 -2.78
CA LYS A 28 -18.23 -3.02 -1.46
C LYS A 28 -19.20 -1.95 -0.93
N GLY A 29 -19.51 -0.94 -1.73
CA GLY A 29 -20.48 0.11 -1.41
C GLY A 29 -19.91 1.27 -0.59
N LEU A 30 -18.59 1.41 -0.51
CA LEU A 30 -17.97 2.55 0.17
C LEU A 30 -17.84 3.75 -0.78
N TYR A 31 -17.86 4.95 -0.21
CA TYR A 31 -17.39 6.14 -0.90
C TYR A 31 -15.87 6.10 -0.95
N VAL A 32 -15.29 6.35 -2.11
CA VAL A 32 -13.86 6.22 -2.36
C VAL A 32 -13.33 7.43 -3.13
N ALA A 33 -12.21 7.97 -2.70
CA ALA A 33 -11.43 8.94 -3.44
C ALA A 33 -10.02 8.38 -3.65
N GLN A 34 -9.54 8.40 -4.90
CA GLN A 34 -8.18 8.01 -5.26
C GLN A 34 -7.44 9.24 -5.77
N LEU A 35 -6.25 9.50 -5.21
CA LEU A 35 -5.41 10.62 -5.61
C LEU A 35 -3.97 10.15 -5.82
N GLN A 36 -3.23 10.90 -6.64
CA GLN A 36 -1.80 10.66 -6.87
C GLN A 36 -1.01 11.96 -6.91
N SER A 37 0.24 11.88 -6.52
CA SER A 37 1.19 12.98 -6.56
C SER A 37 2.54 12.47 -7.05
N TYR A 38 3.22 13.29 -7.84
CA TYR A 38 4.52 12.99 -8.42
C TYR A 38 5.57 13.97 -7.92
N GLY A 39 6.81 13.52 -7.76
CA GLY A 39 7.95 14.40 -7.56
C GLY A 39 8.25 15.20 -8.83
N ALA A 40 9.07 16.24 -8.68
CA ALA A 40 9.44 17.14 -9.79
C ALA A 40 10.43 16.52 -10.79
N GLU A 41 10.87 15.29 -10.56
CA GLU A 41 11.86 14.61 -11.40
C GLU A 41 11.25 14.15 -12.73
N VAL A 42 11.97 14.38 -13.82
CA VAL A 42 11.48 14.09 -15.19
C VAL A 42 11.31 12.60 -15.50
N ARG A 43 12.09 11.71 -14.84
CA ARG A 43 12.00 10.24 -14.99
C ARG A 43 12.36 9.53 -13.69
N GLY A 44 11.63 8.47 -13.38
CA GLY A 44 11.92 7.60 -12.24
C GLY A 44 11.81 8.28 -10.87
N GLY A 45 11.14 9.43 -10.81
CA GLY A 45 10.94 10.21 -9.60
C GLY A 45 10.02 9.55 -8.59
N SER A 46 9.86 10.21 -7.47
CA SER A 46 8.99 9.75 -6.40
C SER A 46 7.51 9.81 -6.80
N VAL A 47 6.74 8.79 -6.42
CA VAL A 47 5.29 8.69 -6.65
C VAL A 47 4.60 8.36 -5.34
N LEU A 48 3.52 9.07 -5.06
CA LEU A 48 2.55 8.76 -4.02
C LEU A 48 1.20 8.50 -4.67
N ALA A 49 0.61 7.35 -4.44
CA ALA A 49 -0.76 7.05 -4.80
C ALA A 49 -1.51 6.63 -3.55
N TYR A 50 -2.69 7.19 -3.30
CA TYR A 50 -3.43 6.86 -2.09
C TYR A 50 -4.94 6.79 -2.33
N VAL A 51 -5.59 6.05 -1.45
CA VAL A 51 -7.02 5.81 -1.45
C VAL A 51 -7.57 6.23 -0.09
N VAL A 52 -8.61 7.07 -0.11
CA VAL A 52 -9.43 7.41 1.05
C VAL A 52 -10.78 6.74 0.88
N PHE A 53 -11.31 6.13 1.93
CA PHE A 53 -12.58 5.42 1.87
C PHE A 53 -13.42 5.62 3.13
N SER A 54 -14.74 5.59 2.98
CA SER A 54 -15.68 5.86 4.07
C SER A 54 -17.05 5.27 3.78
N ALA A 55 -17.80 4.95 4.84
CA ALA A 55 -19.23 4.62 4.73
C ALA A 55 -20.12 5.86 4.47
N LYS A 56 -19.56 7.07 4.59
CA LYS A 56 -20.26 8.35 4.34
C LYS A 56 -19.53 9.12 3.23
N PRO A 57 -20.19 10.07 2.55
CA PRO A 57 -19.55 10.94 1.57
C PRO A 57 -18.24 11.56 2.09
N ILE A 58 -17.22 11.61 1.24
CA ILE A 58 -15.91 12.18 1.55
C ILE A 58 -15.91 13.64 1.12
N GLU A 59 -15.90 14.55 2.09
CA GLU A 59 -15.89 16.00 1.82
C GLU A 59 -14.49 16.50 1.47
N ASN A 60 -13.46 15.98 2.16
CA ASN A 60 -12.07 16.35 1.92
C ASN A 60 -11.18 15.10 1.89
N PRO A 61 -10.62 14.75 0.72
CA PRO A 61 -9.69 13.64 0.58
C PRO A 61 -8.23 14.00 0.85
N PHE A 62 -7.89 15.25 1.11
CA PHE A 62 -6.52 15.69 1.39
C PHE A 62 -6.19 15.46 2.87
N LEU A 63 -5.14 14.67 3.13
CA LEU A 63 -4.78 14.20 4.46
C LEU A 63 -3.37 14.62 4.82
N GLU A 64 -3.11 14.83 6.11
CA GLU A 64 -1.79 15.09 6.68
C GLU A 64 -1.07 13.80 7.14
N GLY A 65 -1.75 12.66 7.09
CA GLY A 65 -1.28 11.31 7.38
C GLY A 65 -2.33 10.29 7.00
N PHE A 66 -1.98 9.02 7.04
CA PHE A 66 -2.83 7.92 6.58
C PHE A 66 -3.07 6.88 7.69
N THR A 67 -4.14 6.11 7.57
CA THR A 67 -4.34 4.93 8.41
C THR A 67 -3.19 3.94 8.21
N LEU A 68 -2.79 3.72 6.94
CA LEU A 68 -1.65 2.89 6.58
C LEU A 68 -0.82 3.59 5.50
N PHE A 69 0.46 3.79 5.76
CA PHE A 69 1.44 4.29 4.80
C PHE A 69 2.42 3.18 4.43
N LEU A 70 2.45 2.81 3.16
CA LEU A 70 3.34 1.80 2.60
C LEU A 70 4.49 2.48 1.86
N ALA A 71 5.68 2.46 2.45
CA ALA A 71 6.91 2.94 1.81
C ALA A 71 7.54 1.78 1.01
N LEU A 72 7.38 1.78 -0.30
CA LEU A 72 7.85 0.73 -1.21
C LEU A 72 9.17 1.08 -1.89
N HIS A 73 9.70 2.28 -1.67
CA HIS A 73 11.02 2.71 -2.12
C HIS A 73 11.48 3.94 -1.35
N GLU A 74 12.80 4.05 -1.17
CA GLU A 74 13.46 5.15 -0.46
C GLU A 74 13.05 6.54 -0.98
N ALA A 75 12.93 6.71 -2.31
CA ALA A 75 12.54 7.98 -2.92
C ALA A 75 11.15 8.44 -2.45
N GLY A 76 10.19 7.52 -2.35
CA GLY A 76 8.85 7.81 -1.84
C GLY A 76 8.86 8.21 -0.38
N LEU A 77 9.58 7.45 0.47
CA LEU A 77 9.68 7.80 1.89
C LEU A 77 10.33 9.16 2.10
N LYS A 78 11.44 9.46 1.45
CA LYS A 78 12.13 10.75 1.58
C LYS A 78 11.23 11.92 1.19
N ARG A 79 10.53 11.80 0.06
CA ARG A 79 9.68 12.88 -0.46
C ARG A 79 8.48 13.18 0.43
N TRP A 80 7.83 12.13 0.95
CA TRP A 80 6.59 12.25 1.74
C TRP A 80 6.78 11.84 3.21
N ARG A 81 7.97 12.07 3.74
CA ARG A 81 8.33 11.71 5.12
C ARG A 81 7.35 12.28 6.16
N LYS A 82 6.94 13.53 6.01
CA LYS A 82 5.98 14.16 6.93
C LYS A 82 4.62 13.43 6.94
N LEU A 83 4.15 13.01 5.77
CA LEU A 83 2.91 12.23 5.68
C LEU A 83 3.06 10.84 6.31
N ALA A 84 4.23 10.20 6.13
CA ALA A 84 4.52 8.93 6.78
C ALA A 84 4.56 9.08 8.31
N GLU A 85 5.24 10.11 8.82
CA GLU A 85 5.32 10.41 10.27
C GLU A 85 3.96 10.77 10.88
N GLY A 86 3.04 11.37 10.11
CA GLY A 86 1.66 11.64 10.50
C GLY A 86 0.71 10.45 10.37
N SER A 87 1.18 9.30 9.87
CA SER A 87 0.34 8.12 9.64
C SER A 87 0.25 7.23 10.87
N SER A 88 -0.90 6.56 11.04
CA SER A 88 -1.12 5.67 12.20
C SER A 88 -0.22 4.44 12.15
N ILE A 89 0.00 3.89 10.96
CA ILE A 89 0.85 2.74 10.72
C ILE A 89 1.74 3.04 9.52
N VAL A 90 3.03 2.75 9.66
CA VAL A 90 3.98 2.78 8.56
C VAL A 90 4.56 1.39 8.35
N VAL A 91 4.45 0.87 7.14
CA VAL A 91 5.14 -0.34 6.72
C VAL A 91 6.14 0.04 5.63
N ALA A 92 7.39 -0.35 5.81
CA ALA A 92 8.47 -0.04 4.88
C ALA A 92 9.10 -1.31 4.31
N ASP A 93 9.29 -1.34 3.00
CA ASP A 93 10.01 -2.45 2.36
C ASP A 93 11.42 -2.60 2.95
N SER A 94 11.80 -3.84 3.31
CA SER A 94 13.04 -4.12 4.03
C SER A 94 14.29 -3.82 3.20
N GLU A 95 14.20 -4.01 1.88
CA GLU A 95 15.33 -3.92 0.95
C GLU A 95 15.41 -2.56 0.26
N LEU A 96 14.26 -1.95 -0.04
CA LEU A 96 14.18 -0.75 -0.86
C LEU A 96 14.05 0.55 -0.04
N VAL A 97 13.92 0.43 1.29
CA VAL A 97 13.81 1.56 2.21
C VAL A 97 14.84 1.46 3.33
N HIS A 98 15.81 2.35 3.31
CA HIS A 98 16.95 2.35 4.24
C HIS A 98 16.84 3.41 5.33
N SER A 99 16.18 4.54 5.03
CA SER A 99 16.01 5.63 6.01
C SER A 99 15.16 5.16 7.18
N PRO A 100 15.60 5.41 8.42
CA PRO A 100 14.82 5.07 9.60
C PRO A 100 13.57 5.96 9.70
N ILE A 101 12.47 5.36 10.13
CA ILE A 101 11.26 6.07 10.54
C ILE A 101 10.75 5.43 11.83
N ALA A 102 10.43 6.26 12.81
CA ALA A 102 10.00 5.79 14.11
C ALA A 102 8.72 4.95 14.00
N GLY A 103 8.68 3.82 14.66
CA GLY A 103 7.51 2.93 14.67
C GLY A 103 7.25 2.16 13.36
N ALA A 104 8.06 2.34 12.32
CA ALA A 104 7.84 1.63 11.07
C ALA A 104 8.09 0.11 11.22
N VAL A 105 7.17 -0.67 10.66
CA VAL A 105 7.29 -2.12 10.55
C VAL A 105 7.98 -2.45 9.22
N LYS A 106 9.04 -3.25 9.26
CA LYS A 106 9.72 -3.71 8.04
C LYS A 106 9.00 -4.92 7.44
N ALA A 107 8.82 -4.89 6.11
CA ALA A 107 8.17 -5.95 5.34
C ALA A 107 9.04 -6.35 4.14
N PRO A 108 9.39 -7.63 3.96
CA PRO A 108 10.26 -8.09 2.87
C PRO A 108 9.49 -8.30 1.56
N LEU A 109 8.73 -7.27 1.10
CA LEU A 109 7.86 -7.41 -0.07
C LEU A 109 8.67 -7.59 -1.36
N SER A 110 9.69 -6.77 -1.58
CA SER A 110 10.53 -6.83 -2.78
C SER A 110 11.31 -8.14 -2.88
N SER A 111 11.94 -8.59 -1.79
CA SER A 111 12.65 -9.87 -1.78
C SER A 111 11.70 -11.05 -1.99
N LYS A 112 10.51 -11.03 -1.41
CA LYS A 112 9.51 -12.10 -1.58
C LYS A 112 9.01 -12.22 -3.02
N VAL A 113 8.75 -11.12 -3.72
CA VAL A 113 8.32 -11.20 -5.13
C VAL A 113 9.45 -11.69 -6.04
N VAL A 114 10.71 -11.40 -5.72
CA VAL A 114 11.87 -11.98 -6.44
C VAL A 114 11.97 -13.47 -6.19
N GLU A 115 11.87 -13.92 -4.93
CA GLU A 115 11.93 -15.32 -4.52
C GLU A 115 10.90 -16.20 -5.25
N ILE A 116 9.70 -15.69 -5.47
CA ILE A 116 8.61 -16.41 -6.15
C ILE A 116 8.59 -16.23 -7.68
N GLY A 117 9.61 -15.61 -8.28
CA GLY A 117 9.70 -15.40 -9.72
C GLY A 117 8.76 -14.32 -10.28
N ALA A 118 8.32 -13.37 -9.45
CA ALA A 118 7.47 -12.25 -9.85
C ALA A 118 8.13 -10.87 -9.56
N PRO A 119 9.38 -10.63 -9.97
CA PRO A 119 10.06 -9.36 -9.70
C PRO A 119 9.30 -8.18 -10.29
N GLY A 120 9.37 -7.01 -9.63
CA GLY A 120 8.68 -5.78 -10.05
C GLY A 120 7.18 -5.77 -9.71
N ARG A 121 6.70 -6.68 -8.86
CA ARG A 121 5.30 -6.74 -8.41
C ARG A 121 5.13 -6.44 -6.91
N GLU A 122 6.01 -5.63 -6.37
CA GLU A 122 5.97 -5.17 -4.97
C GLU A 122 4.66 -4.44 -4.65
N ASN A 123 4.13 -3.71 -5.64
CA ASN A 123 2.85 -3.03 -5.56
C ASN A 123 1.67 -3.99 -5.37
N VAL A 124 1.69 -5.15 -6.01
CA VAL A 124 0.65 -6.19 -5.87
C VAL A 124 0.84 -6.97 -4.57
N ALA A 125 2.08 -7.24 -4.16
CA ALA A 125 2.37 -7.80 -2.84
C ALA A 125 1.90 -6.85 -1.73
N ALA A 126 2.07 -5.54 -1.90
CA ALA A 126 1.54 -4.55 -0.97
C ALA A 126 0.00 -4.59 -0.85
N LEU A 127 -0.73 -4.88 -1.94
CA LEU A 127 -2.19 -5.13 -1.86
C LEU A 127 -2.52 -6.37 -1.03
N GLY A 128 -1.73 -7.43 -1.16
CA GLY A 128 -1.86 -8.63 -0.32
C GLY A 128 -1.70 -8.30 1.17
N LEU A 129 -0.68 -7.52 1.51
CA LEU A 129 -0.46 -7.03 2.88
C LEU A 129 -1.65 -6.19 3.37
N VAL A 130 -2.17 -5.27 2.56
CA VAL A 130 -3.36 -4.46 2.89
C VAL A 130 -4.57 -5.34 3.19
N ALA A 131 -4.79 -6.40 2.40
CA ALA A 131 -5.87 -7.34 2.63
C ALA A 131 -5.67 -8.17 3.92
N ALA A 132 -4.44 -8.63 4.20
CA ALA A 132 -4.12 -9.36 5.43
C ALA A 132 -4.30 -8.52 6.70
N LEU A 133 -4.15 -7.21 6.60
CA LEU A 133 -4.43 -6.28 7.70
C LEU A 133 -5.94 -6.00 7.88
N GLY A 134 -6.81 -6.56 7.02
CA GLY A 134 -8.26 -6.45 7.12
C GLY A 134 -8.84 -5.16 6.53
N ILE A 135 -8.06 -4.38 5.77
CA ILE A 135 -8.53 -3.14 5.13
C ILE A 135 -9.39 -3.44 3.90
N ALA A 136 -9.05 -4.49 3.16
CA ALA A 136 -9.84 -4.99 2.04
C ALA A 136 -10.02 -6.51 2.14
N ASP A 137 -11.13 -7.01 1.63
CA ASP A 137 -11.39 -8.44 1.56
C ASP A 137 -10.50 -9.12 0.53
N ARG A 138 -9.84 -10.21 0.91
CA ARG A 138 -8.88 -10.94 0.08
C ARG A 138 -9.45 -11.35 -1.27
N ASP A 139 -10.62 -12.01 -1.24
CA ASP A 139 -11.20 -12.57 -2.47
C ASP A 139 -11.71 -11.48 -3.40
N SER A 140 -12.19 -10.38 -2.85
CA SER A 140 -12.60 -9.18 -3.62
C SER A 140 -11.42 -8.50 -4.31
N VAL A 141 -10.23 -8.44 -3.68
CA VAL A 141 -9.02 -7.91 -4.33
C VAL A 141 -8.58 -8.85 -5.45
N LEU A 142 -8.60 -10.17 -5.22
CA LEU A 142 -8.26 -11.16 -6.25
C LEU A 142 -9.24 -11.13 -7.44
N GLU A 143 -10.54 -10.93 -7.18
CA GLU A 143 -11.53 -10.74 -8.22
C GLU A 143 -11.24 -9.49 -9.06
N GLU A 144 -10.89 -8.36 -8.43
CA GLU A 144 -10.51 -7.16 -9.17
C GLU A 144 -9.23 -7.37 -9.97
N LEU A 145 -8.20 -8.01 -9.39
CA LEU A 145 -6.96 -8.35 -10.09
C LEU A 145 -7.18 -9.25 -11.30
N SER A 146 -8.19 -10.15 -11.27
CA SER A 146 -8.50 -11.05 -12.38
C SER A 146 -8.99 -10.34 -13.66
N ARG A 147 -9.41 -9.09 -13.54
CA ARG A 147 -9.84 -8.22 -14.64
C ARG A 147 -8.65 -7.59 -15.38
N HIS A 148 -7.43 -7.75 -14.87
CA HIS A 148 -6.22 -7.16 -15.39
C HIS A 148 -5.30 -8.21 -16.03
N ARG A 149 -4.41 -7.74 -16.91
CA ARG A 149 -3.41 -8.60 -17.56
C ARG A 149 -2.49 -9.26 -16.52
N ASP A 150 -1.91 -10.38 -16.91
CA ASP A 150 -0.95 -11.14 -16.08
C ASP A 150 -1.51 -11.59 -14.72
N PHE A 151 -2.79 -11.94 -14.69
CA PHE A 151 -3.47 -12.30 -13.44
C PHE A 151 -2.70 -13.34 -12.63
N GLU A 152 -2.18 -14.42 -13.25
CA GLU A 152 -1.45 -15.46 -12.51
C GLU A 152 -0.21 -14.91 -11.78
N LYS A 153 0.55 -14.04 -12.45
CA LYS A 153 1.70 -13.38 -11.80
C LYS A 153 1.26 -12.42 -10.70
N ASN A 154 0.15 -11.71 -10.91
CA ASN A 154 -0.43 -10.83 -9.89
C ASN A 154 -0.93 -11.65 -8.71
N ARG A 155 -1.61 -12.78 -8.95
CA ARG A 155 -2.13 -13.66 -7.91
C ARG A 155 -1.01 -14.19 -7.00
N ILE A 156 0.08 -14.72 -7.57
CA ILE A 156 1.19 -15.24 -6.77
C ILE A 156 1.89 -14.12 -5.96
N ALA A 157 2.05 -12.92 -6.54
CA ALA A 157 2.63 -11.78 -5.83
C ALA A 157 1.70 -11.31 -4.70
N PHE A 158 0.40 -11.22 -4.94
CA PHE A 158 -0.60 -10.91 -3.93
C PHE A 158 -0.56 -11.89 -2.76
N GLU A 159 -0.55 -13.20 -3.04
CA GLU A 159 -0.49 -14.24 -2.00
C GLU A 159 0.79 -14.17 -1.16
N ALA A 160 1.92 -13.86 -1.79
CA ALA A 160 3.18 -13.67 -1.07
C ALA A 160 3.06 -12.47 -0.10
N GLY A 161 2.55 -11.35 -0.56
CA GLY A 161 2.31 -10.17 0.28
C GLY A 161 1.26 -10.41 1.36
N TYR A 162 0.22 -11.20 1.07
CA TYR A 162 -0.80 -11.59 2.04
C TYR A 162 -0.20 -12.39 3.21
N ARG A 163 0.69 -13.35 2.92
CA ARG A 163 1.42 -14.11 3.95
C ARG A 163 2.30 -13.21 4.81
N VAL A 164 3.06 -12.32 4.18
CA VAL A 164 3.86 -11.30 4.90
C VAL A 164 2.96 -10.46 5.82
N GLY A 165 1.81 -10.03 5.31
CA GLY A 165 0.85 -9.25 6.09
C GLY A 165 0.29 -10.01 7.30
N LEU A 166 -0.01 -11.30 7.17
CA LEU A 166 -0.45 -12.14 8.30
C LEU A 166 0.61 -12.25 9.39
N GLU A 167 1.89 -12.41 9.00
CA GLU A 167 3.02 -12.46 9.93
C GLU A 167 3.21 -11.12 10.68
N LEU A 168 2.95 -10.00 10.01
CA LEU A 168 3.11 -8.66 10.58
C LEU A 168 1.88 -8.16 11.35
N ALA A 169 0.70 -8.75 11.11
CA ALA A 169 -0.56 -8.32 11.71
C ALA A 169 -0.53 -8.18 13.25
N PRO A 170 0.12 -9.05 14.03
CA PRO A 170 0.23 -8.87 15.48
C PRO A 170 0.99 -7.61 15.88
N LYS A 171 2.09 -7.29 15.17
CA LYS A 171 2.90 -6.08 15.42
C LYS A 171 2.14 -4.82 15.04
N VAL A 172 1.44 -4.84 13.92
CA VAL A 172 0.62 -3.72 13.43
C VAL A 172 -0.56 -3.45 14.37
N LYS A 173 -1.26 -4.50 14.82
CA LYS A 173 -2.40 -4.36 15.75
C LYS A 173 -1.97 -3.82 17.11
N SER A 174 -0.80 -4.18 17.60
CA SER A 174 -0.28 -3.66 18.88
C SER A 174 -0.03 -2.14 18.81
N GLN A 175 0.34 -1.61 17.65
CA GLN A 175 0.53 -0.18 17.44
C GLN A 175 -0.82 0.58 17.39
N LEU A 176 -1.85 -0.01 16.79
CA LEU A 176 -3.20 0.57 16.79
C LEU A 176 -3.83 0.59 18.18
N GLY A 177 -3.60 -0.45 18.98
CA GLY A 177 -4.09 -0.54 20.36
C GLY A 177 -3.37 0.38 21.36
N ALA A 178 -2.17 0.85 21.03
CA ALA A 178 -1.43 1.82 21.83
C ALA A 178 -1.79 3.28 21.54
N SER A 179 -2.63 3.53 20.52
CA SER A 179 -3.02 4.87 20.04
C SER A 179 -4.48 5.22 20.33
N ILE A 180 -5.17 4.40 21.18
CA ILE A 180 -6.56 4.64 21.64
C ILE A 180 -6.57 5.01 23.13
#